data_e95a1e081467b11d8c3d0b867e602acf
#
_entry.id   e95a1e081467b11d8c3d0b867e602acf
#
_cell.length_a   1.000
_cell.length_b   1.000
_cell.length_c   1.000
_cell.angle_alpha   90.00
_cell.angle_beta   90.00
_cell.angle_gamma   90.00
#
_symmetry.space_group_name_H-M   'P 1'
#
loop_
_entity.id
_entity.type
_entity.pdbx_description
1 polymer ?
#
loop_
_entity_poly.entity_id
_entity_poly.type
_entity_poly.pdbx_seq_one_letter_code
_entity_poly.pdbx_strand_id
1 'polypeptide(L)'
;MKPHAHRGYNGAMSSDDKSASVSIEPIGTAQRAQVIVATQAWVDRAAALLAQPLALPTVLFDLSGGSAGMFRVQGASCSIRYNPWIFARHFDENLEHTVPHEVAHYVVHMRYPRRRLKPHGPQWQQVMQLFGRPPRVTFDLALDGVPMRRQRRHPYHCGCREHAVTTVRHNRMREGRARYLCRYCSGVLRPAD
;
A
#
# COMPACT_ATOMS: atom_id res chain seq x y z
N MET A 1 13.80 -59.65 42.90
CA MET A 1 13.60 -58.89 41.66
C MET A 1 13.00 -57.57 42.08
N LYS A 2 13.76 -56.46 41.91
CA LYS A 2 13.35 -55.09 42.30
C LYS A 2 12.79 -54.35 41.10
N PRO A 3 11.71 -53.54 41.21
CA PRO A 3 11.30 -52.61 40.14
C PRO A 3 12.00 -51.28 40.31
N HIS A 4 12.52 -50.75 39.21
CA HIS A 4 13.13 -49.43 39.11
C HIS A 4 12.07 -48.33 39.02
N ALA A 5 12.23 -47.29 39.86
CA ALA A 5 11.45 -46.08 39.84
C ALA A 5 11.97 -45.13 38.73
N HIS A 6 11.09 -44.68 37.83
CA HIS A 6 11.37 -43.57 36.92
C HIS A 6 10.94 -42.26 37.56
N ARG A 7 11.92 -41.38 37.77
CA ARG A 7 11.73 -39.97 38.14
C ARG A 7 11.21 -39.21 36.92
N GLY A 8 10.03 -38.59 37.03
CA GLY A 8 9.53 -37.60 36.09
C GLY A 8 10.27 -36.27 36.26
N TYR A 9 10.78 -35.78 35.16
CA TYR A 9 11.31 -34.42 35.05
C TYR A 9 10.20 -33.51 34.45
N ASN A 10 9.56 -32.74 35.33
CA ASN A 10 8.68 -31.67 34.91
C ASN A 10 9.54 -30.42 34.61
N GLY A 11 9.87 -30.22 33.35
CA GLY A 11 10.40 -28.96 32.86
C GLY A 11 9.26 -28.15 32.28
N ALA A 12 8.73 -27.21 33.08
CA ALA A 12 7.83 -26.17 32.56
C ALA A 12 8.65 -25.23 31.72
N MET A 13 8.53 -25.33 30.39
CA MET A 13 9.03 -24.29 29.49
C MET A 13 7.99 -23.18 29.43
N SER A 14 8.30 -22.10 30.14
CA SER A 14 7.61 -20.82 30.02
C SER A 14 7.94 -20.23 28.66
N SER A 15 6.99 -20.27 27.73
CA SER A 15 7.08 -19.60 26.44
C SER A 15 6.38 -18.25 26.50
N ASP A 16 7.00 -17.30 27.22
CA ASP A 16 6.67 -15.87 27.10
C ASP A 16 7.59 -15.23 26.07
N ASP A 17 7.48 -15.63 24.81
CA ASP A 17 8.01 -14.85 23.70
C ASP A 17 6.93 -13.87 23.22
N LYS A 18 6.71 -12.82 24.02
CA LYS A 18 6.08 -11.59 23.55
C LYS A 18 7.04 -10.92 22.60
N SER A 19 6.97 -11.27 21.33
CA SER A 19 7.55 -10.49 20.25
C SER A 19 7.21 -9.01 20.48
N ALA A 20 8.19 -8.24 20.93
CA ALA A 20 8.06 -6.80 21.12
C ALA A 20 7.70 -6.21 19.75
N SER A 21 6.48 -5.71 19.61
CA SER A 21 6.06 -5.00 18.39
C SER A 21 6.96 -3.77 18.25
N VAL A 22 7.89 -3.80 17.29
CA VAL A 22 8.73 -2.66 16.97
C VAL A 22 7.80 -1.54 16.53
N SER A 23 7.61 -0.55 17.40
CA SER A 23 6.88 0.66 17.04
C SER A 23 7.75 1.48 16.09
N ILE A 24 7.27 1.71 14.88
CA ILE A 24 7.95 2.56 13.89
C ILE A 24 7.38 3.97 14.05
N GLU A 25 8.27 4.96 14.19
CA GLU A 25 7.89 6.36 14.11
C GLU A 25 7.90 6.83 12.64
N PRO A 26 6.98 7.72 12.25
CA PRO A 26 6.97 8.25 10.88
C PRO A 26 8.20 9.14 10.63
N ILE A 27 8.60 9.29 9.35
CA ILE A 27 9.71 10.17 8.99
C ILE A 27 9.51 11.60 9.51
N GLY A 28 10.58 12.16 10.08
CA GLY A 28 10.62 13.52 10.61
C GLY A 28 10.82 14.60 9.54
N THR A 29 10.92 15.85 9.97
CA THR A 29 11.00 17.04 9.09
C THR A 29 12.18 16.96 8.11
N ALA A 30 13.36 16.56 8.56
CA ALA A 30 14.55 16.45 7.70
C ALA A 30 14.37 15.42 6.57
N GLN A 31 13.86 14.24 6.89
CA GLN A 31 13.60 13.21 5.88
C GLN A 31 12.48 13.61 4.92
N ARG A 32 11.42 14.28 5.40
CA ARG A 32 10.37 14.83 4.53
C ARG A 32 10.94 15.86 3.54
N ALA A 33 11.85 16.72 3.99
CA ALA A 33 12.54 17.66 3.11
C ALA A 33 13.34 16.92 2.02
N GLN A 34 14.05 15.85 2.36
CA GLN A 34 14.76 15.02 1.39
C GLN A 34 13.81 14.40 0.34
N VAL A 35 12.64 13.90 0.75
CA VAL A 35 11.63 13.36 -0.17
C VAL A 35 11.11 14.45 -1.10
N ILE A 36 10.87 15.67 -0.59
CA ILE A 36 10.44 16.80 -1.43
C ILE A 36 11.51 17.16 -2.46
N VAL A 37 12.78 17.23 -2.04
CA VAL A 37 13.92 17.51 -2.94
C VAL A 37 14.04 16.44 -4.01
N ALA A 38 13.93 15.16 -3.63
CA ALA A 38 13.95 14.03 -4.58
C ALA A 38 12.77 14.11 -5.56
N THR A 39 11.58 14.47 -5.08
CA THR A 39 10.39 14.65 -5.94
C THR A 39 10.62 15.76 -6.94
N GLN A 40 11.15 16.92 -6.50
CA GLN A 40 11.49 18.03 -7.38
C GLN A 40 12.51 17.61 -8.44
N ALA A 41 13.58 16.92 -8.05
CA ALA A 41 14.62 16.47 -8.98
C ALA A 41 14.06 15.57 -10.10
N TRP A 42 13.11 14.68 -9.78
CA TRP A 42 12.44 13.86 -10.79
C TRP A 42 11.49 14.66 -11.67
N VAL A 43 10.81 15.68 -11.14
CA VAL A 43 9.97 16.61 -11.93
C VAL A 43 10.83 17.42 -12.90
N ASP A 44 11.97 17.94 -12.44
CA ASP A 44 12.92 18.70 -13.26
C ASP A 44 13.52 17.83 -14.37
N ARG A 45 13.89 16.60 -14.03
CA ARG A 45 14.37 15.60 -15.00
C ARG A 45 13.30 15.31 -16.06
N ALA A 46 12.05 15.15 -15.66
CA ALA A 46 10.95 14.93 -16.60
C ALA A 46 10.74 16.16 -17.50
N ALA A 47 10.78 17.35 -16.94
CA ALA A 47 10.64 18.61 -17.69
C ALA A 47 11.73 18.75 -18.77
N ALA A 48 12.99 18.42 -18.43
CA ALA A 48 14.11 18.41 -19.36
C ALA A 48 13.95 17.36 -20.47
N LEU A 49 13.65 16.11 -20.10
CA LEU A 49 13.52 14.99 -21.06
C LEU A 49 12.36 15.16 -22.04
N LEU A 50 11.32 15.87 -21.63
CA LEU A 50 10.11 16.06 -22.42
C LEU A 50 10.04 17.43 -23.09
N ALA A 51 11.04 18.30 -22.85
CA ALA A 51 11.05 19.71 -23.26
C ALA A 51 9.72 20.43 -22.91
N GLN A 52 9.18 20.12 -21.73
CA GLN A 52 7.89 20.63 -21.24
C GLN A 52 8.07 21.16 -19.81
N PRO A 53 7.76 22.44 -19.54
CA PRO A 53 7.80 22.95 -18.17
C PRO A 53 6.78 22.23 -17.29
N LEU A 54 7.24 21.75 -16.14
CA LEU A 54 6.43 21.09 -15.13
C LEU A 54 6.64 21.76 -13.77
N ALA A 55 5.56 22.15 -13.12
CA ALA A 55 5.63 22.66 -11.74
C ALA A 55 5.65 21.51 -10.75
N LEU A 56 6.25 21.72 -9.57
CA LEU A 56 6.17 20.73 -8.48
C LEU A 56 4.71 20.61 -8.02
N PRO A 57 4.11 19.41 -8.04
CA PRO A 57 2.80 19.20 -7.43
C PRO A 57 2.88 19.33 -5.90
N THR A 58 1.76 19.57 -5.25
CA THR A 58 1.72 19.56 -3.77
C THR A 58 2.18 18.21 -3.23
N VAL A 59 3.20 18.22 -2.37
CA VAL A 59 3.70 17.01 -1.70
C VAL A 59 3.12 16.93 -0.29
N LEU A 60 2.48 15.80 0.04
CA LEU A 60 1.84 15.55 1.33
C LEU A 60 2.37 14.25 1.95
N PHE A 61 2.39 14.20 3.30
CA PHE A 61 2.83 13.02 4.09
C PHE A 61 1.68 12.53 4.97
N ASP A 62 0.55 12.25 4.36
CA ASP A 62 -0.73 11.95 5.01
C ASP A 62 -1.32 10.58 4.62
N LEU A 63 -0.56 9.75 3.90
CA LEU A 63 -0.98 8.38 3.64
C LEU A 63 -0.79 7.49 4.86
N SER A 64 -1.64 6.49 4.95
CA SER A 64 -1.57 5.41 5.93
C SER A 64 -1.96 4.08 5.28
N GLY A 65 -1.65 2.96 5.94
CA GLY A 65 -1.91 1.63 5.41
C GLY A 65 -0.82 1.15 4.43
N GLY A 66 -1.15 0.28 3.48
CA GLY A 66 -0.18 -0.47 2.68
C GLY A 66 0.33 0.22 1.40
N SER A 67 -0.05 1.46 1.12
CA SER A 67 0.47 2.20 -0.04
C SER A 67 1.59 3.14 0.37
N ALA A 68 2.76 3.05 -0.28
CA ALA A 68 3.90 3.92 -0.03
C ALA A 68 3.72 5.31 -0.64
N GLY A 69 3.11 5.41 -1.81
CA GLY A 69 2.81 6.65 -2.52
C GLY A 69 1.43 6.64 -3.18
N MET A 70 0.99 7.82 -3.59
CA MET A 70 -0.25 8.02 -4.35
C MET A 70 -0.24 9.37 -5.06
N PHE A 71 -0.28 9.37 -6.37
CA PHE A 71 -0.65 10.57 -7.14
C PHE A 71 -2.16 10.77 -7.10
N ARG A 72 -2.62 11.99 -6.83
CA ARG A 72 -4.04 12.35 -6.74
C ARG A 72 -4.33 13.62 -7.50
N VAL A 73 -5.44 13.59 -8.23
CA VAL A 73 -6.05 14.77 -8.87
C VAL A 73 -7.36 15.10 -8.17
N GLN A 74 -7.56 16.35 -7.82
CA GLN A 74 -8.79 16.84 -7.20
C GLN A 74 -9.15 18.21 -7.82
N GLY A 75 -10.15 18.19 -8.70
CA GLY A 75 -10.46 19.38 -9.51
C GLY A 75 -9.27 19.78 -10.40
N ALA A 76 -8.80 21.02 -10.27
CA ALA A 76 -7.63 21.53 -10.97
C ALA A 76 -6.30 21.27 -10.24
N SER A 77 -6.32 20.75 -9.02
CA SER A 77 -5.13 20.56 -8.20
C SER A 77 -4.59 19.15 -8.30
N CYS A 78 -3.26 19.04 -8.32
CA CYS A 78 -2.54 17.77 -8.28
C CYS A 78 -1.71 17.66 -7.01
N SER A 79 -1.64 16.48 -6.43
CA SER A 79 -0.79 16.20 -5.28
C SER A 79 -0.13 14.83 -5.40
N ILE A 80 1.09 14.71 -4.88
CA ILE A 80 1.74 13.44 -4.60
C ILE A 80 1.73 13.26 -3.08
N ARG A 81 1.20 12.13 -2.64
CA ARG A 81 1.05 11.81 -1.23
C ARG A 81 1.94 10.63 -0.91
N TYR A 82 2.71 10.72 0.17
CA TYR A 82 3.59 9.67 0.64
C TYR A 82 3.15 9.14 2.01
N ASN A 83 3.48 7.89 2.29
CA ASN A 83 3.23 7.24 3.57
C ASN A 83 4.46 7.38 4.48
N PRO A 84 4.41 8.26 5.51
CA PRO A 84 5.58 8.55 6.31
C PRO A 84 6.08 7.34 7.13
N TRP A 85 5.24 6.37 7.46
CA TRP A 85 5.64 5.14 8.16
C TRP A 85 6.34 4.14 7.25
N ILE A 86 5.85 3.96 6.00
CA ILE A 86 6.51 3.10 5.01
C ILE A 86 7.87 3.70 4.63
N PHE A 87 7.95 5.02 4.47
CA PHE A 87 9.23 5.69 4.25
C PHE A 87 10.18 5.54 5.44
N ALA A 88 9.71 5.58 6.69
CA ALA A 88 10.55 5.34 7.86
C ALA A 88 11.15 3.92 7.87
N ARG A 89 10.42 2.94 7.38
CA ARG A 89 10.86 1.54 7.31
C ARG A 89 11.84 1.27 6.17
N HIS A 90 11.63 1.90 5.02
CA HIS A 90 12.32 1.62 3.76
C HIS A 90 12.66 2.93 3.04
N PHE A 91 13.49 3.78 3.68
CA PHE A 91 13.69 5.15 3.21
C PHE A 91 14.32 5.21 1.82
N ASP A 92 15.47 4.57 1.66
CA ASP A 92 16.26 4.62 0.43
C ASP A 92 15.52 3.94 -0.74
N GLU A 93 14.91 2.78 -0.50
CA GLU A 93 14.11 2.08 -1.51
C GLU A 93 12.92 2.91 -1.98
N ASN A 94 12.28 3.67 -1.07
CA ASN A 94 11.17 4.53 -1.46
C ASN A 94 11.64 5.78 -2.21
N LEU A 95 12.79 6.36 -1.85
CA LEU A 95 13.38 7.43 -2.65
C LEU A 95 13.72 6.97 -4.06
N GLU A 96 14.24 5.76 -4.19
CA GLU A 96 14.68 5.19 -5.47
C GLU A 96 13.52 4.73 -6.35
N HIS A 97 12.43 4.23 -5.75
CA HIS A 97 11.38 3.54 -6.49
C HIS A 97 10.02 4.24 -6.39
N THR A 98 9.55 4.59 -5.18
CA THR A 98 8.23 5.19 -4.99
C THR A 98 8.18 6.62 -5.52
N VAL A 99 9.22 7.40 -5.28
CA VAL A 99 9.23 8.81 -5.74
C VAL A 99 9.13 8.92 -7.26
N PRO A 100 9.99 8.27 -8.08
CA PRO A 100 9.86 8.34 -9.54
C PRO A 100 8.56 7.69 -10.04
N HIS A 101 8.02 6.66 -9.37
CA HIS A 101 6.74 6.05 -9.71
C HIS A 101 5.59 7.06 -9.66
N GLU A 102 5.48 7.83 -8.56
CA GLU A 102 4.43 8.81 -8.39
C GLU A 102 4.62 10.04 -9.29
N VAL A 103 5.87 10.46 -9.51
CA VAL A 103 6.20 11.51 -10.48
C VAL A 103 5.82 11.06 -11.90
N ALA A 104 6.02 9.79 -12.26
CA ALA A 104 5.59 9.28 -13.56
C ALA A 104 4.07 9.38 -13.76
N HIS A 105 3.27 9.10 -12.72
CA HIS A 105 1.82 9.33 -12.77
C HIS A 105 1.47 10.81 -12.99
N TYR A 106 2.15 11.71 -12.29
CA TYR A 106 1.99 13.15 -12.47
C TYR A 106 2.33 13.59 -13.91
N VAL A 107 3.46 13.15 -14.45
CA VAL A 107 3.89 13.43 -15.81
C VAL A 107 2.87 12.96 -16.85
N VAL A 108 2.37 11.73 -16.70
CA VAL A 108 1.32 11.21 -17.60
C VAL A 108 0.06 12.06 -17.53
N HIS A 109 -0.35 12.50 -16.33
CA HIS A 109 -1.51 13.38 -16.18
C HIS A 109 -1.31 14.72 -16.90
N MET A 110 -0.13 15.35 -16.74
CA MET A 110 0.20 16.63 -17.37
C MET A 110 0.29 16.53 -18.90
N ARG A 111 0.81 15.40 -19.41
CA ARG A 111 0.99 15.18 -20.85
C ARG A 111 -0.30 14.79 -21.55
N TYR A 112 -1.20 14.11 -20.87
CA TYR A 112 -2.45 13.59 -21.43
C TYR A 112 -3.67 14.06 -20.63
N PRO A 113 -3.92 15.37 -20.54
CA PRO A 113 -5.02 15.90 -19.76
C PRO A 113 -6.37 15.37 -20.31
N ARG A 114 -7.32 15.13 -19.43
CA ARG A 114 -8.68 14.66 -19.75
C ARG A 114 -8.78 13.26 -20.37
N ARG A 115 -7.68 12.49 -20.50
CA ARG A 115 -7.73 11.10 -20.98
C ARG A 115 -7.85 10.14 -19.80
N ARG A 116 -8.76 9.18 -19.90
CA ARG A 116 -8.86 8.05 -18.95
C ARG A 116 -7.86 6.97 -19.36
N LEU A 117 -6.63 7.08 -18.90
CA LEU A 117 -5.59 6.09 -19.13
C LEU A 117 -5.55 5.06 -18.00
N LYS A 118 -5.09 3.83 -18.32
CA LYS A 118 -4.78 2.86 -17.25
C LYS A 118 -3.64 3.39 -16.39
N PRO A 119 -3.72 3.30 -15.05
CA PRO A 119 -2.71 3.87 -14.16
C PRO A 119 -1.27 3.43 -14.49
N HIS A 120 -1.04 2.15 -14.77
CA HIS A 120 0.29 1.62 -15.13
C HIS A 120 0.31 1.13 -16.59
N GLY A 121 -0.43 1.84 -17.47
CA GLY A 121 -0.49 1.56 -18.90
C GLY A 121 0.78 1.97 -19.64
N PRO A 122 0.79 1.81 -20.99
CA PRO A 122 1.97 2.07 -21.82
C PRO A 122 2.57 3.46 -21.62
N GLN A 123 1.75 4.50 -21.39
CA GLN A 123 2.22 5.87 -21.19
C GLN A 123 3.04 6.02 -19.91
N TRP A 124 2.58 5.42 -18.81
CA TRP A 124 3.30 5.41 -17.55
C TRP A 124 4.60 4.57 -17.67
N GLN A 125 4.53 3.40 -18.29
CA GLN A 125 5.71 2.56 -18.53
C GLN A 125 6.78 3.30 -19.36
N GLN A 126 6.36 4.04 -20.36
CA GLN A 126 7.24 4.85 -21.19
C GLN A 126 7.95 5.94 -20.37
N VAL A 127 7.24 6.62 -19.47
CA VAL A 127 7.86 7.62 -18.57
C VAL A 127 8.86 6.94 -17.62
N MET A 128 8.52 5.78 -17.05
CA MET A 128 9.47 5.03 -16.20
C MET A 128 10.74 4.62 -16.96
N GLN A 129 10.60 4.19 -18.21
CA GLN A 129 11.74 3.89 -19.09
C GLN A 129 12.60 5.12 -19.38
N LEU A 130 11.98 6.29 -19.66
CA LEU A 130 12.70 7.57 -19.81
C LEU A 130 13.45 7.96 -18.53
N PHE A 131 12.93 7.60 -17.36
CA PHE A 131 13.62 7.78 -16.08
C PHE A 131 14.77 6.79 -15.86
N GLY A 132 14.93 5.78 -16.72
CA GLY A 132 15.89 4.69 -16.54
C GLY A 132 15.51 3.77 -15.38
N ARG A 133 14.20 3.69 -15.07
CA ARG A 133 13.68 2.87 -13.99
C ARG A 133 12.79 1.75 -14.52
N PRO A 134 12.87 0.53 -13.95
CA PRO A 134 11.99 -0.55 -14.34
C PRO A 134 10.53 -0.20 -14.01
N PRO A 135 9.55 -0.47 -14.90
CA PRO A 135 8.14 -0.14 -14.69
C PRO A 135 7.46 -1.15 -13.75
N ARG A 136 7.97 -1.28 -12.52
CA ARG A 136 7.38 -2.14 -11.50
C ARG A 136 6.16 -1.48 -10.89
N VAL A 137 5.06 -2.22 -10.81
CA VAL A 137 3.77 -1.70 -10.30
C VAL A 137 3.66 -1.83 -8.78
N THR A 138 4.26 -2.86 -8.20
CA THR A 138 4.23 -3.16 -6.76
C THR A 138 5.64 -3.42 -6.25
N PHE A 139 5.85 -3.11 -4.97
CA PHE A 139 7.05 -3.46 -4.23
C PHE A 139 6.64 -4.40 -3.10
N ASP A 140 7.31 -5.54 -3.00
CA ASP A 140 7.10 -6.51 -1.92
C ASP A 140 7.97 -6.10 -0.71
N LEU A 141 7.65 -4.95 -0.12
CA LEU A 141 8.31 -4.49 1.10
C LEU A 141 7.57 -5.03 2.34
N ALA A 142 8.33 -5.51 3.30
CA ALA A 142 7.78 -5.91 4.58
C ALA A 142 7.19 -4.70 5.33
N LEU A 143 5.94 -4.80 5.77
CA LEU A 143 5.21 -3.70 6.43
C LEU A 143 5.05 -3.91 7.94
N ASP A 144 5.94 -4.70 8.56
CA ASP A 144 5.93 -4.93 10.00
C ASP A 144 6.12 -3.62 10.76
N GLY A 145 5.25 -3.34 11.73
CA GLY A 145 5.25 -2.11 12.51
C GLY A 145 4.64 -0.89 11.82
N VAL A 146 4.29 -0.97 10.51
CA VAL A 146 3.56 0.11 9.84
C VAL A 146 2.11 0.13 10.31
N PRO A 147 1.55 1.29 10.71
CA PRO A 147 0.15 1.39 11.12
C PRO A 147 -0.78 1.02 9.98
N MET A 148 -1.40 -0.15 10.09
CA MET A 148 -2.37 -0.66 9.13
C MET A 148 -3.78 -0.44 9.64
N ARG A 149 -4.65 0.13 8.79
CA ARG A 149 -6.06 0.19 9.13
C ARG A 149 -6.64 -1.22 9.21
N ARG A 150 -6.91 -1.70 10.40
CA ARG A 150 -7.62 -2.96 10.59
C ARG A 150 -9.03 -2.82 10.01
N GLN A 151 -9.25 -3.42 8.85
CA GLN A 151 -10.59 -3.51 8.29
C GLN A 151 -11.37 -4.58 9.05
N ARG A 152 -12.48 -4.18 9.68
CA ARG A 152 -13.43 -5.14 10.25
C ARG A 152 -13.91 -6.08 9.15
N ARG A 153 -13.80 -7.38 9.40
CA ARG A 153 -14.32 -8.44 8.54
C ARG A 153 -15.61 -8.97 9.16
N HIS A 154 -16.58 -9.24 8.32
CA HIS A 154 -17.86 -9.79 8.72
C HIS A 154 -17.96 -11.20 8.18
N PRO A 155 -18.32 -12.20 9.01
CA PRO A 155 -18.45 -13.59 8.60
C PRO A 155 -19.66 -13.78 7.67
N TYR A 156 -19.47 -14.53 6.62
CA TYR A 156 -20.49 -14.91 5.65
C TYR A 156 -20.26 -16.37 5.22
N HIS A 157 -21.27 -17.01 4.68
CA HIS A 157 -21.17 -18.35 4.11
C HIS A 157 -21.91 -18.44 2.77
N CYS A 158 -21.58 -19.47 1.98
CA CYS A 158 -22.24 -19.77 0.70
C CYS A 158 -22.70 -21.22 0.59
N GLY A 159 -22.69 -21.97 1.67
CA GLY A 159 -22.93 -23.41 1.72
C GLY A 159 -21.70 -24.28 1.42
N CYS A 160 -20.72 -23.81 0.63
CA CYS A 160 -19.51 -24.59 0.36
C CYS A 160 -18.31 -24.19 1.26
N ARG A 161 -18.30 -22.96 1.80
CA ARG A 161 -17.24 -22.42 2.68
C ARG A 161 -17.65 -21.14 3.38
N GLU A 162 -16.83 -20.77 4.36
CA GLU A 162 -16.90 -19.46 5.02
C GLU A 162 -16.17 -18.39 4.20
N HIS A 163 -16.61 -17.16 4.40
CA HIS A 163 -16.06 -15.96 3.76
C HIS A 163 -15.93 -14.85 4.79
N ALA A 164 -14.89 -14.03 4.67
CA ALA A 164 -14.69 -12.81 5.44
C ALA A 164 -14.84 -11.58 4.54
N VAL A 165 -16.00 -10.94 4.56
CA VAL A 165 -16.29 -9.77 3.73
C VAL A 165 -15.95 -8.46 4.43
N THR A 166 -15.52 -7.45 3.66
CA THR A 166 -15.24 -6.12 4.18
C THR A 166 -16.53 -5.40 4.60
N THR A 167 -16.42 -4.43 5.52
CA THR A 167 -17.56 -3.62 5.98
C THR A 167 -18.31 -2.94 4.82
N VAL A 168 -17.61 -2.49 3.79
CA VAL A 168 -18.24 -1.87 2.61
C VAL A 168 -19.15 -2.88 1.90
N ARG A 169 -18.69 -4.10 1.68
CA ARG A 169 -19.50 -5.16 1.05
C ARG A 169 -20.66 -5.59 1.96
N HIS A 170 -20.38 -5.74 3.25
CA HIS A 170 -21.38 -6.06 4.26
C HIS A 170 -22.53 -5.03 4.25
N ASN A 171 -22.21 -3.73 4.33
CA ASN A 171 -23.23 -2.67 4.31
C ASN A 171 -24.03 -2.69 2.99
N ARG A 172 -23.37 -2.83 1.83
CA ARG A 172 -24.08 -2.92 0.55
C ARG A 172 -25.06 -4.11 0.48
N MET A 173 -24.70 -5.24 1.06
CA MET A 173 -25.59 -6.41 1.13
C MET A 173 -26.76 -6.16 2.09
N ARG A 174 -26.48 -5.61 3.28
CA ARG A 174 -27.53 -5.29 4.28
C ARG A 174 -28.55 -4.29 3.74
N GLU A 175 -28.10 -3.33 2.95
CA GLU A 175 -28.95 -2.29 2.35
C GLU A 175 -29.58 -2.74 1.02
N GLY A 176 -29.43 -4.01 0.65
CA GLY A 176 -29.97 -4.55 -0.59
C GLY A 176 -29.34 -4.00 -1.89
N ARG A 177 -28.26 -3.21 -1.76
CA ARG A 177 -27.58 -2.53 -2.89
C ARG A 177 -26.67 -3.43 -3.70
N ALA A 178 -26.29 -4.61 -3.18
CA ALA A 178 -25.45 -5.56 -3.89
C ALA A 178 -25.67 -7.00 -3.42
N ARG A 179 -25.46 -7.97 -4.32
CA ARG A 179 -25.37 -9.39 -4.04
C ARG A 179 -23.99 -9.88 -4.46
N TYR A 180 -23.31 -10.63 -3.62
CA TYR A 180 -21.99 -11.19 -3.92
C TYR A 180 -22.09 -12.72 -3.99
N LEU A 181 -21.39 -13.29 -4.93
CA LEU A 181 -21.36 -14.72 -5.19
C LEU A 181 -20.01 -15.32 -4.80
N CYS A 182 -20.01 -16.57 -4.40
CA CYS A 182 -18.81 -17.35 -4.19
C CYS A 182 -18.13 -17.65 -5.54
N ARG A 183 -16.81 -17.47 -5.63
CA ARG A 183 -16.05 -17.76 -6.86
C ARG A 183 -16.01 -19.25 -7.22
N TYR A 184 -16.30 -20.12 -6.28
CA TYR A 184 -16.14 -21.57 -6.43
C TYR A 184 -17.46 -22.26 -6.74
N CYS A 185 -18.55 -21.92 -6.05
CA CYS A 185 -19.84 -22.56 -6.21
C CYS A 185 -20.91 -21.64 -6.79
N SER A 186 -20.59 -20.39 -7.08
CA SER A 186 -21.53 -19.35 -7.52
C SER A 186 -22.72 -19.13 -6.56
N GLY A 187 -22.71 -19.75 -5.37
CA GLY A 187 -23.73 -19.56 -4.34
C GLY A 187 -23.69 -18.13 -3.77
N VAL A 188 -24.87 -17.59 -3.45
CA VAL A 188 -25.02 -16.28 -2.85
C VAL A 188 -24.40 -16.27 -1.46
N LEU A 189 -23.59 -15.24 -1.14
CA LEU A 189 -23.06 -15.05 0.20
C LEU A 189 -24.18 -14.57 1.14
N ARG A 190 -24.35 -15.28 2.27
CA ARG A 190 -25.30 -14.95 3.34
C ARG A 190 -24.52 -14.68 4.63
N PRO A 191 -24.99 -13.77 5.52
CA PRO A 191 -24.36 -13.60 6.83
C PRO A 191 -24.24 -14.95 7.56
N ALA A 192 -23.13 -15.15 8.24
CA ALA A 192 -23.07 -16.20 9.24
C ALA A 192 -23.66 -15.60 10.53
N ASP A 193 -24.59 -16.34 11.13
CA ASP A 193 -25.27 -15.96 12.37
C ASP A 193 -24.30 -15.82 13.53
#